data_2f972410a33a89d00457df3a3b066884
#
_entry.id   2f972410a33a89d00457df3a3b066884
#
_cell.length_a   1.000
_cell.length_b   1.000
_cell.length_c   1.000
_cell.angle_alpha   90.00
_cell.angle_beta   90.00
_cell.angle_gamma   90.00
#
_symmetry.space_group_name_H-M   'P 1'
#
loop_
_entity.id
_entity.type
_entity.pdbx_description
1 polymer ?
#
loop_
_entity_poly.entity_id
_entity_poly.type
_entity_poly.pdbx_seq_one_letter_code
_entity_poly.pdbx_strand_id
1 'polypeptide(L)'
;MLVFSFFLSLIACSKSEKGNVDGEGTALPDKMVVRQLPQVRIVCVGNSITEGYGNTSQEKAWPAQTNRLLGSRYAVLNCGVSGTTMFKNSEAPYWTTSNFIRAKEANPQILIIALGTNDAHPSRWNKLKAEFKSDYLAMVDEFRQSGKDPIIYVCLAPPLFGLAKADQNKVVEEDLIPLVKEIAREIGAYIIDYHQPLLGANKEFPDDVHPDDVGSALMAKIAYQKIKETQVIQPHIFVSKGSVEKESIAVVEKGGTVTFSPQPEDGNWIWKGPDNFAIDGRVLKLENVKQGGIYTAIYTDNAGSRSIANFVVSVKGEEGPVLIANVKDMEGRWSKSNFIRVNPGGSITLGPQTEATGELSWSWSGPDGFFAGTREVTLSTITAAQAGEYTVTCTDSQGCQSSLTFTVKVEGKVVCPDLISYINYGGWKQVTEMEVKAGDNVSFGPHPSNGDWHWEGPVGFVSDRREAI
;
A
#
# COMPACT_ATOMS: atom_id res chain seq x y z
N MET A 1 -6.46 -40.12 -48.32
CA MET A 1 -5.33 -39.34 -47.80
C MET A 1 -5.80 -37.89 -47.71
N LEU A 2 -6.27 -37.47 -46.56
CA LEU A 2 -6.69 -36.08 -46.31
C LEU A 2 -5.50 -35.38 -45.64
N VAL A 3 -4.91 -34.43 -46.34
CA VAL A 3 -3.89 -33.55 -45.76
C VAL A 3 -4.62 -32.43 -45.04
N PHE A 4 -4.58 -32.42 -43.73
CA PHE A 4 -5.04 -31.27 -42.93
C PHE A 4 -3.82 -30.36 -42.71
N SER A 5 -3.77 -29.25 -43.42
CA SER A 5 -2.87 -28.15 -43.13
C SER A 5 -3.52 -27.32 -42.00
N PHE A 6 -2.97 -27.41 -40.80
CA PHE A 6 -3.37 -26.51 -39.70
C PHE A 6 -2.64 -25.18 -39.89
N PHE A 7 -3.37 -24.16 -40.27
CA PHE A 7 -2.89 -22.81 -40.11
C PHE A 7 -2.99 -22.45 -38.60
N LEU A 8 -1.85 -22.47 -37.95
CA LEU A 8 -1.71 -21.82 -36.62
C LEU A 8 -1.84 -20.33 -36.89
N SER A 9 -3.02 -19.76 -36.73
CA SER A 9 -3.15 -18.30 -36.68
C SER A 9 -2.57 -17.83 -35.35
N LEU A 10 -1.31 -17.40 -35.41
CA LEU A 10 -0.71 -16.60 -34.38
C LEU A 10 -1.55 -15.34 -34.25
N ILE A 11 -2.40 -15.27 -33.23
CA ILE A 11 -2.95 -13.97 -32.79
C ILE A 11 -1.75 -13.25 -32.18
N ALA A 12 -1.08 -12.48 -33.03
CA ALA A 12 -0.11 -11.51 -32.60
C ALA A 12 -0.78 -10.61 -31.55
N CYS A 13 -0.06 -10.31 -30.48
CA CYS A 13 -0.39 -9.19 -29.58
C CYS A 13 -0.88 -8.03 -30.46
N SER A 14 -2.17 -7.74 -30.42
CA SER A 14 -2.76 -6.73 -31.26
C SER A 14 -2.07 -5.39 -31.00
N LYS A 15 -1.40 -4.85 -32.01
CA LYS A 15 -1.09 -3.43 -32.06
C LYS A 15 -2.41 -2.70 -31.93
N SER A 16 -2.54 -1.90 -30.90
CA SER A 16 -3.67 -0.97 -30.79
C SER A 16 -3.72 -0.13 -32.05
N GLU A 17 -4.78 -0.29 -32.82
CA GLU A 17 -5.10 0.60 -33.91
C GLU A 17 -5.23 2.02 -33.37
N LYS A 18 -4.62 2.96 -34.09
CA LYS A 18 -4.88 4.39 -33.94
C LYS A 18 -6.33 4.64 -34.33
N GLY A 19 -7.23 4.63 -33.37
CA GLY A 19 -8.57 5.17 -33.56
C GLY A 19 -8.47 6.68 -33.56
N ASN A 20 -8.66 7.30 -34.70
CA ASN A 20 -9.12 8.69 -34.80
C ASN A 20 -10.48 8.73 -34.12
N VAL A 21 -10.60 9.46 -33.04
CA VAL A 21 -11.89 9.85 -32.47
C VAL A 21 -12.06 11.33 -32.73
N ASP A 22 -12.60 11.62 -33.92
CA ASP A 22 -13.41 12.82 -34.13
C ASP A 22 -14.80 12.50 -33.58
N GLY A 23 -15.15 13.02 -32.45
CA GLY A 23 -16.43 12.80 -31.78
C GLY A 23 -16.79 13.98 -30.89
N GLU A 24 -17.78 14.71 -31.35
CA GLU A 24 -18.40 15.87 -30.72
C GLU A 24 -18.62 15.72 -29.23
N GLY A 25 -18.28 16.80 -28.50
CA GLY A 25 -18.44 16.88 -27.06
C GLY A 25 -19.87 16.69 -26.59
N THR A 26 -20.12 15.55 -25.96
CA THR A 26 -21.20 15.45 -24.99
C THR A 26 -20.67 16.02 -23.66
N ALA A 27 -21.34 17.08 -23.19
CA ALA A 27 -21.10 17.65 -21.88
C ALA A 27 -21.08 16.52 -20.83
N LEU A 28 -19.94 16.38 -20.14
CA LEU A 28 -19.84 15.49 -19.00
C LEU A 28 -20.88 15.91 -17.95
N PRO A 29 -21.61 14.97 -17.35
CA PRO A 29 -22.54 15.29 -16.27
C PRO A 29 -21.79 15.93 -15.11
N ASP A 30 -22.47 16.80 -14.38
CA ASP A 30 -22.00 17.56 -13.22
C ASP A 30 -20.94 16.83 -12.43
N LYS A 31 -19.80 17.51 -12.22
CA LYS A 31 -18.63 17.03 -11.48
C LYS A 31 -19.07 16.40 -10.17
N MET A 32 -19.06 15.08 -10.13
CA MET A 32 -19.12 14.35 -8.88
C MET A 32 -17.79 14.58 -8.16
N VAL A 33 -17.76 15.55 -7.25
CA VAL A 33 -16.63 15.74 -6.34
C VAL A 33 -16.56 14.49 -5.48
N VAL A 34 -15.69 13.55 -5.85
CA VAL A 34 -15.40 12.37 -5.03
C VAL A 34 -14.60 12.87 -3.83
N ARG A 35 -15.29 13.17 -2.74
CA ARG A 35 -14.64 13.52 -1.47
C ARG A 35 -14.03 12.26 -0.90
N GLN A 36 -12.71 12.17 -0.96
CA GLN A 36 -11.99 11.08 -0.31
C GLN A 36 -12.12 11.21 1.21
N LEU A 37 -12.43 10.11 1.89
CA LEU A 37 -12.38 10.07 3.36
C LEU A 37 -10.97 10.42 3.85
N PRO A 38 -10.82 11.24 4.89
CA PRO A 38 -9.51 11.51 5.47
C PRO A 38 -8.98 10.24 6.11
N GLN A 39 -8.05 9.61 5.42
CA GLN A 39 -7.47 8.35 5.88
C GLN A 39 -6.48 8.58 7.02
N VAL A 40 -6.53 7.73 8.02
CA VAL A 40 -5.44 7.62 9.01
C VAL A 40 -4.26 6.95 8.33
N ARG A 41 -3.12 7.63 8.27
CA ARG A 41 -1.92 7.15 7.60
C ARG A 41 -1.14 6.20 8.51
N ILE A 42 -0.97 4.97 8.03
CA ILE A 42 -0.16 3.92 8.67
C ILE A 42 1.08 3.68 7.81
N VAL A 43 2.27 3.72 8.40
CA VAL A 43 3.52 3.34 7.74
C VAL A 43 4.08 2.09 8.40
N CYS A 44 4.44 1.11 7.57
CA CYS A 44 5.09 -0.13 8.00
C CYS A 44 6.57 -0.07 7.62
N VAL A 45 7.44 0.10 8.62
CA VAL A 45 8.89 0.00 8.53
C VAL A 45 9.29 -1.43 8.83
N GLY A 46 10.15 -2.03 8.00
CA GLY A 46 10.55 -3.42 8.21
C GLY A 46 11.58 -3.92 7.19
N ASN A 47 11.83 -5.20 7.25
CA ASN A 47 12.76 -5.93 6.38
C ASN A 47 12.03 -6.63 5.21
N SER A 48 12.63 -7.72 4.68
CA SER A 48 12.08 -8.54 3.60
C SER A 48 10.68 -9.09 3.87
N ILE A 49 10.37 -9.46 5.11
CA ILE A 49 9.04 -9.95 5.51
C ILE A 49 7.98 -8.84 5.33
N THR A 50 8.34 -7.60 5.62
CA THR A 50 7.46 -6.45 5.43
C THR A 50 7.40 -6.04 3.95
N GLU A 51 8.53 -6.04 3.25
CA GLU A 51 8.58 -5.78 1.81
C GLU A 51 7.68 -6.73 1.04
N GLY A 52 7.59 -7.99 1.45
CA GLY A 52 6.79 -9.03 0.82
C GLY A 52 7.62 -10.03 0.03
N TYR A 53 8.90 -10.22 0.38
CA TYR A 53 9.72 -11.30 -0.16
C TYR A 53 9.06 -12.65 0.15
N GLY A 54 8.96 -13.51 -0.86
CA GLY A 54 8.24 -14.81 -0.76
C GLY A 54 6.79 -14.75 -1.22
N ASN A 55 6.22 -13.56 -1.41
CA ASN A 55 4.87 -13.40 -1.95
C ASN A 55 4.86 -13.40 -3.49
N THR A 56 3.74 -13.82 -4.07
CA THR A 56 3.56 -13.81 -5.54
C THR A 56 3.41 -12.41 -6.12
N SER A 57 3.02 -11.42 -5.32
CA SER A 57 2.96 -10.01 -5.69
C SER A 57 3.03 -9.11 -4.45
N GLN A 58 3.33 -7.82 -4.64
CA GLN A 58 3.34 -6.82 -3.57
C GLN A 58 1.96 -6.66 -2.91
N GLU A 59 0.88 -6.88 -3.64
CA GLU A 59 -0.47 -6.87 -3.10
C GLU A 59 -0.73 -7.99 -2.09
N LYS A 60 0.09 -9.03 -2.11
CA LYS A 60 0.02 -10.16 -1.19
C LYS A 60 0.89 -9.99 0.05
N ALA A 61 1.77 -8.99 0.07
CA ALA A 61 2.51 -8.63 1.28
C ALA A 61 1.56 -8.27 2.43
N TRP A 62 1.94 -8.61 3.68
CA TRP A 62 1.07 -8.39 4.83
C TRP A 62 0.61 -6.94 5.02
N PRO A 63 1.40 -5.87 4.72
CA PRO A 63 0.90 -4.50 4.84
C PRO A 63 -0.24 -4.19 3.87
N ALA A 64 -0.11 -4.62 2.60
CA ALA A 64 -1.16 -4.42 1.60
C ALA A 64 -2.43 -5.20 1.94
N GLN A 65 -2.31 -6.42 2.46
CA GLN A 65 -3.45 -7.20 2.93
C GLN A 65 -4.10 -6.56 4.18
N THR A 66 -3.30 -6.02 5.11
CA THR A 66 -3.80 -5.25 6.26
C THR A 66 -4.60 -4.03 5.81
N ASN A 67 -4.13 -3.30 4.80
CA ASN A 67 -4.83 -2.17 4.22
C ASN A 67 -6.24 -2.55 3.74
N ARG A 68 -6.35 -3.65 3.00
CA ARG A 68 -7.67 -4.16 2.54
C ARG A 68 -8.60 -4.51 3.70
N LEU A 69 -8.08 -5.13 4.75
CA LEU A 69 -8.87 -5.49 5.94
C LEU A 69 -9.35 -4.27 6.73
N LEU A 70 -8.52 -3.24 6.83
CA LEU A 70 -8.85 -2.01 7.55
C LEU A 70 -9.85 -1.12 6.81
N GLY A 71 -9.91 -1.24 5.46
CA GLY A 71 -10.85 -0.49 4.62
C GLY A 71 -10.49 0.98 4.44
N SER A 72 -11.40 1.76 3.87
CA SER A 72 -11.17 3.12 3.37
C SER A 72 -10.84 4.18 4.43
N ARG A 73 -10.95 3.88 5.72
CA ARG A 73 -10.58 4.82 6.81
C ARG A 73 -9.07 4.88 7.05
N TYR A 74 -8.31 3.96 6.50
CA TYR A 74 -6.87 3.84 6.68
C TYR A 74 -6.15 3.78 5.34
N ALA A 75 -4.92 4.29 5.31
CA ALA A 75 -3.99 4.10 4.21
C ALA A 75 -2.70 3.51 4.78
N VAL A 76 -2.36 2.29 4.33
CA VAL A 76 -1.16 1.57 4.80
C VAL A 76 -0.09 1.65 3.73
N LEU A 77 1.04 2.26 4.07
CA LEU A 77 2.23 2.36 3.23
C LEU A 77 3.26 1.31 3.65
N ASN A 78 3.63 0.46 2.71
CA ASN A 78 4.72 -0.49 2.87
C ASN A 78 6.07 0.21 2.61
N CYS A 79 6.94 0.24 3.62
CA CYS A 79 8.30 0.73 3.55
C CYS A 79 9.32 -0.37 3.95
N GLY A 80 8.99 -1.64 3.73
CA GLY A 80 9.93 -2.75 3.94
C GLY A 80 11.10 -2.72 2.96
N VAL A 81 12.27 -3.20 3.39
CA VAL A 81 13.46 -3.36 2.54
C VAL A 81 14.19 -4.65 2.92
N SER A 82 14.36 -5.55 1.97
CA SER A 82 15.00 -6.84 2.17
C SER A 82 16.41 -6.74 2.73
N GLY A 83 16.76 -7.64 3.63
CA GLY A 83 18.10 -7.77 4.22
C GLY A 83 18.41 -6.75 5.31
N THR A 84 17.60 -5.71 5.51
CA THR A 84 17.94 -4.61 6.43
C THR A 84 17.73 -4.96 7.89
N THR A 85 18.46 -4.22 8.73
CA THR A 85 18.50 -4.36 10.19
C THR A 85 18.11 -3.06 10.89
N MET A 86 17.75 -3.18 12.17
CA MET A 86 17.61 -2.06 13.09
C MET A 86 18.96 -1.44 13.45
N PHE A 87 20.00 -2.25 13.55
CA PHE A 87 21.36 -1.79 13.87
C PHE A 87 21.85 -0.74 12.87
N LYS A 88 22.28 0.42 13.37
CA LYS A 88 22.92 1.48 12.56
C LYS A 88 24.28 1.07 12.02
N ASN A 89 25.03 0.30 12.81
CA ASN A 89 26.40 -0.08 12.51
C ASN A 89 26.53 -1.47 11.87
N SER A 90 25.44 -2.01 11.32
CA SER A 90 25.48 -3.25 10.54
C SER A 90 25.91 -2.99 9.09
N GLU A 91 26.11 -4.07 8.34
CA GLU A 91 26.40 -4.02 6.91
C GLU A 91 25.21 -3.60 6.04
N ALA A 92 23.98 -3.66 6.58
CA ALA A 92 22.74 -3.34 5.86
C ALA A 92 21.74 -2.58 6.76
N PRO A 93 22.08 -1.39 7.24
CA PRO A 93 21.19 -0.64 8.11
C PRO A 93 19.97 -0.12 7.36
N TYR A 94 18.78 -0.28 7.92
CA TYR A 94 17.54 0.31 7.36
C TYR A 94 17.62 1.84 7.23
N TRP A 95 18.37 2.47 8.08
CA TRP A 95 18.58 3.90 8.22
C TRP A 95 19.07 4.62 6.97
N THR A 96 19.79 3.92 6.10
CA THR A 96 20.38 4.48 4.87
C THR A 96 19.54 4.24 3.62
N THR A 97 18.38 3.62 3.79
CA THR A 97 17.51 3.28 2.66
C THR A 97 16.63 4.46 2.22
N SER A 98 16.27 4.51 0.95
CA SER A 98 15.29 5.46 0.44
C SER A 98 13.91 5.27 1.09
N ASN A 99 13.57 4.04 1.50
CA ASN A 99 12.32 3.75 2.18
C ASN A 99 12.26 4.32 3.61
N PHE A 100 13.39 4.48 4.30
CA PHE A 100 13.42 5.20 5.57
C PHE A 100 13.06 6.69 5.39
N ILE A 101 13.60 7.33 4.35
CA ILE A 101 13.27 8.72 3.99
C ILE A 101 11.79 8.82 3.64
N ARG A 102 11.31 7.94 2.73
CA ARG A 102 9.91 7.88 2.32
C ARG A 102 8.95 7.67 3.50
N ALA A 103 9.31 6.81 4.45
CA ALA A 103 8.53 6.56 5.65
C ALA A 103 8.36 7.82 6.51
N LYS A 104 9.41 8.63 6.67
CA LYS A 104 9.36 9.90 7.40
C LYS A 104 8.55 10.97 6.67
N GLU A 105 8.75 11.10 5.36
CA GLU A 105 8.03 12.05 4.50
C GLU A 105 6.53 11.77 4.46
N ALA A 106 6.14 10.51 4.52
CA ALA A 106 4.74 10.10 4.57
C ALA A 106 3.99 10.62 5.81
N ASN A 107 4.70 11.16 6.79
CA ASN A 107 4.13 11.75 8.01
C ASN A 107 3.08 10.84 8.67
N PRO A 108 3.47 9.63 9.15
CA PRO A 108 2.53 8.66 9.69
C PRO A 108 1.80 9.18 10.93
N GLN A 109 0.51 8.84 11.04
CA GLN A 109 -0.26 8.97 12.27
C GLN A 109 -0.16 7.69 13.11
N ILE A 110 0.11 6.58 12.44
CA ILE A 110 0.43 5.28 13.05
C ILE A 110 1.71 4.76 12.39
N LEU A 111 2.68 4.37 13.19
CA LEU A 111 3.93 3.76 12.75
C LEU A 111 4.01 2.32 13.25
N ILE A 112 4.22 1.38 12.34
CA ILE A 112 4.44 -0.04 12.66
C ILE A 112 5.91 -0.35 12.36
N ILE A 113 6.67 -0.84 13.35
CA ILE A 113 8.08 -1.19 13.22
C ILE A 113 8.23 -2.70 13.33
N ALA A 114 8.67 -3.34 12.23
CA ALA A 114 8.84 -4.79 12.09
C ALA A 114 10.29 -5.14 11.68
N LEU A 115 11.27 -4.54 12.34
CA LEU A 115 12.69 -4.86 12.22
C LEU A 115 13.14 -5.77 13.37
N GLY A 116 14.27 -6.46 13.19
CA GLY A 116 14.89 -7.30 14.23
C GLY A 116 15.20 -8.72 13.77
N THR A 117 14.46 -9.28 12.82
CA THR A 117 14.69 -10.66 12.34
C THR A 117 16.11 -10.83 11.79
N ASN A 118 16.59 -9.88 10.98
CA ASN A 118 17.95 -9.92 10.44
C ASN A 118 19.00 -9.59 11.49
N ASP A 119 18.67 -8.74 12.45
CA ASP A 119 19.50 -8.40 13.61
C ASP A 119 19.79 -9.63 14.47
N ALA A 120 18.81 -10.51 14.64
CA ALA A 120 18.89 -11.73 15.43
C ALA A 120 19.83 -12.78 14.84
N HIS A 121 20.40 -12.58 13.65
CA HIS A 121 21.43 -13.49 13.14
C HIS A 121 22.62 -13.54 14.13
N PRO A 122 23.05 -14.74 14.60
CA PRO A 122 24.04 -14.86 15.67
C PRO A 122 25.32 -14.05 15.43
N SER A 123 25.81 -13.97 14.18
CA SER A 123 27.01 -13.23 13.85
C SER A 123 26.88 -11.71 14.03
N ARG A 124 25.69 -11.15 13.87
CA ARG A 124 25.37 -9.73 14.11
C ARG A 124 25.04 -9.51 15.58
N TRP A 125 24.10 -10.31 16.10
CA TRP A 125 23.59 -10.16 17.46
C TRP A 125 24.73 -10.19 18.49
N ASN A 126 25.63 -11.17 18.40
CA ASN A 126 26.75 -11.28 19.32
C ASN A 126 27.71 -10.08 19.32
N LYS A 127 27.75 -9.31 18.22
CA LYS A 127 28.60 -8.13 18.09
C LYS A 127 27.88 -6.84 18.51
N LEU A 128 26.61 -6.70 18.19
CA LEU A 128 25.90 -5.42 18.20
C LEU A 128 24.73 -5.37 19.18
N LYS A 129 24.36 -6.45 19.87
CA LYS A 129 23.16 -6.50 20.73
C LYS A 129 23.07 -5.37 21.77
N ALA A 130 24.20 -4.85 22.23
CA ALA A 130 24.22 -3.73 23.17
C ALA A 130 23.68 -2.42 22.55
N GLU A 131 23.72 -2.29 21.22
CA GLU A 131 23.26 -1.11 20.49
C GLU A 131 21.76 -1.19 20.10
N PHE A 132 21.17 -2.39 20.10
CA PHE A 132 19.81 -2.60 19.56
C PHE A 132 18.77 -1.67 20.18
N LYS A 133 18.75 -1.58 21.51
CA LYS A 133 17.77 -0.73 22.22
C LYS A 133 17.97 0.74 21.89
N SER A 134 19.19 1.23 21.93
CA SER A 134 19.49 2.65 21.62
C SER A 134 19.14 3.01 20.18
N ASP A 135 19.44 2.12 19.24
CA ASP A 135 19.10 2.31 17.83
C ASP A 135 17.57 2.30 17.62
N TYR A 136 16.88 1.38 18.31
CA TYR A 136 15.41 1.33 18.23
C TYR A 136 14.76 2.60 18.76
N LEU A 137 15.18 3.09 19.93
CA LEU A 137 14.70 4.34 20.51
C LEU A 137 14.99 5.52 19.60
N ALA A 138 16.21 5.60 19.03
CA ALA A 138 16.56 6.64 18.09
C ALA A 138 15.70 6.61 16.82
N MET A 139 15.29 5.42 16.33
CA MET A 139 14.36 5.33 15.21
C MET A 139 13.00 5.92 15.55
N VAL A 140 12.48 5.63 16.73
CA VAL A 140 11.21 6.22 17.22
C VAL A 140 11.33 7.74 17.29
N ASP A 141 12.46 8.26 17.78
CA ASP A 141 12.69 9.70 17.88
C ASP A 141 12.72 10.38 16.50
N GLU A 142 13.27 9.74 15.49
CA GLU A 142 13.22 10.25 14.10
C GLU A 142 11.81 10.48 13.58
N PHE A 143 10.85 9.64 13.99
CA PHE A 143 9.44 9.81 13.62
C PHE A 143 8.67 10.76 14.53
N ARG A 144 9.20 11.07 15.73
CA ARG A 144 8.63 12.04 16.68
C ARG A 144 9.15 13.47 16.49
N GLN A 145 10.12 13.68 15.59
CA GLN A 145 10.66 15.02 15.34
C GLN A 145 9.62 15.99 14.77
N SER A 146 9.86 17.29 14.95
CA SER A 146 9.02 18.36 14.38
C SER A 146 7.57 18.37 14.85
N GLY A 147 7.32 18.01 16.12
CA GLY A 147 5.98 18.01 16.72
C GLY A 147 5.07 16.87 16.24
N LYS A 148 5.62 15.91 15.51
CA LYS A 148 4.95 14.67 15.14
C LYS A 148 4.95 13.73 16.36
N ASP A 149 3.86 13.01 16.55
CA ASP A 149 3.74 12.05 17.63
C ASP A 149 2.85 10.88 17.20
N PRO A 150 3.35 10.01 16.29
CA PRO A 150 2.58 8.89 15.81
C PRO A 150 2.28 7.89 16.94
N ILE A 151 1.17 7.20 16.84
CA ILE A 151 0.91 6.01 17.65
C ILE A 151 1.83 4.90 17.13
N ILE A 152 2.61 4.29 18.03
CA ILE A 152 3.63 3.31 17.64
C ILE A 152 3.16 1.89 17.94
N TYR A 153 3.35 1.02 16.97
CA TYR A 153 3.24 -0.42 17.11
C TYR A 153 4.61 -1.03 16.84
N VAL A 154 5.06 -1.88 17.73
CA VAL A 154 6.26 -2.71 17.55
C VAL A 154 5.85 -4.15 17.28
N CYS A 155 6.52 -4.80 16.33
CA CYS A 155 6.24 -6.17 15.99
C CYS A 155 7.22 -7.12 16.69
N LEU A 156 6.70 -8.17 17.32
CA LEU A 156 7.54 -9.30 17.67
C LEU A 156 7.80 -10.11 16.40
N ALA A 157 9.07 -10.42 16.15
CA ALA A 157 9.48 -11.15 14.95
C ALA A 157 8.73 -12.51 14.86
N PRO A 158 8.27 -12.93 13.67
CA PRO A 158 7.71 -14.27 13.50
C PRO A 158 8.75 -15.34 13.83
N PRO A 159 8.30 -16.57 14.13
CA PRO A 159 9.23 -17.69 14.36
C PRO A 159 10.03 -17.98 13.08
N LEU A 160 11.26 -18.42 13.27
CA LEU A 160 12.09 -18.98 12.21
C LEU A 160 12.07 -20.51 12.33
N PHE A 161 11.93 -21.16 11.19
CA PHE A 161 11.75 -22.59 11.12
C PHE A 161 13.02 -23.31 10.66
N GLY A 162 13.00 -24.64 10.67
CA GLY A 162 14.09 -25.47 10.21
C GLY A 162 15.36 -25.45 11.08
N LEU A 163 16.15 -26.52 10.97
CA LEU A 163 17.36 -26.68 11.78
C LEU A 163 18.43 -25.64 11.46
N ALA A 164 18.50 -25.16 10.23
CA ALA A 164 19.46 -24.15 9.81
C ALA A 164 19.19 -22.77 10.44
N LYS A 165 18.00 -22.54 10.97
CA LYS A 165 17.58 -21.29 11.62
C LYS A 165 17.47 -21.40 13.14
N ALA A 166 17.71 -22.57 13.72
CA ALA A 166 17.51 -22.82 15.13
C ALA A 166 18.28 -21.83 16.04
N ASP A 167 19.53 -21.56 15.76
CA ASP A 167 20.33 -20.61 16.56
C ASP A 167 19.81 -19.17 16.42
N GLN A 168 19.36 -18.78 15.24
CA GLN A 168 18.78 -17.45 15.01
C GLN A 168 17.40 -17.35 15.69
N ASN A 169 16.58 -18.39 15.61
CA ASN A 169 15.28 -18.41 16.29
C ASN A 169 15.46 -18.37 17.81
N LYS A 170 16.48 -19.03 18.35
CA LYS A 170 16.81 -18.94 19.76
C LYS A 170 17.13 -17.51 20.20
N VAL A 171 17.90 -16.75 19.40
CA VAL A 171 18.13 -15.32 19.66
C VAL A 171 16.83 -14.52 19.59
N VAL A 172 15.93 -14.85 18.64
CA VAL A 172 14.60 -14.21 18.55
C VAL A 172 13.80 -14.42 19.83
N GLU A 173 13.74 -15.65 20.33
CA GLU A 173 12.92 -16.02 21.47
C GLU A 173 13.50 -15.55 22.82
N GLU A 174 14.80 -15.78 23.03
CA GLU A 174 15.44 -15.56 24.32
C GLU A 174 15.93 -14.12 24.55
N ASP A 175 16.34 -13.42 23.48
CA ASP A 175 16.93 -12.08 23.58
C ASP A 175 16.06 -11.00 22.95
N LEU A 176 15.70 -11.14 21.66
CA LEU A 176 15.05 -10.08 20.89
C LEU A 176 13.64 -9.76 21.37
N ILE A 177 12.79 -10.79 21.51
CA ILE A 177 11.38 -10.62 21.92
C ILE A 177 11.29 -9.98 23.32
N PRO A 178 12.02 -10.43 24.34
CA PRO A 178 12.03 -9.76 25.65
C PRO A 178 12.46 -8.30 25.55
N LEU A 179 13.50 -7.99 24.76
CA LEU A 179 14.01 -6.63 24.59
C LEU A 179 13.00 -5.71 23.85
N VAL A 180 12.34 -6.21 22.79
CA VAL A 180 11.28 -5.46 22.09
C VAL A 180 10.09 -5.20 23.00
N LYS A 181 9.71 -6.14 23.87
CA LYS A 181 8.67 -5.95 24.89
C LYS A 181 9.06 -4.89 25.93
N GLU A 182 10.33 -4.85 26.31
CA GLU A 182 10.86 -3.79 27.19
C GLU A 182 10.78 -2.43 26.52
N ILE A 183 11.27 -2.31 25.27
CA ILE A 183 11.20 -1.09 24.47
C ILE A 183 9.74 -0.62 24.34
N ALA A 184 8.82 -1.53 24.00
CA ALA A 184 7.40 -1.21 23.87
C ALA A 184 6.83 -0.53 25.11
N ARG A 185 7.16 -1.05 26.29
CA ARG A 185 6.72 -0.48 27.58
C ARG A 185 7.33 0.90 27.82
N GLU A 186 8.61 1.09 27.49
CA GLU A 186 9.32 2.35 27.69
C GLU A 186 8.75 3.48 26.83
N ILE A 187 8.44 3.20 25.56
CA ILE A 187 7.94 4.22 24.62
C ILE A 187 6.41 4.32 24.56
N GLY A 188 5.68 3.49 25.31
CA GLY A 188 4.22 3.43 25.29
C GLY A 188 3.66 2.88 23.98
N ALA A 189 4.34 1.90 23.36
CA ALA A 189 3.91 1.31 22.09
C ALA A 189 3.00 0.10 22.29
N TYR A 190 2.12 -0.12 21.33
CA TYR A 190 1.38 -1.37 21.20
C TYR A 190 2.27 -2.48 20.63
N ILE A 191 1.97 -3.73 20.97
CA ILE A 191 2.68 -4.90 20.45
C ILE A 191 1.79 -5.63 19.46
N ILE A 192 2.29 -5.85 18.24
CA ILE A 192 1.77 -6.82 17.29
C ILE A 192 2.61 -8.08 17.44
N ASP A 193 2.03 -9.13 18.01
CA ASP A 193 2.71 -10.41 18.22
C ASP A 193 2.59 -11.30 16.99
N TYR A 194 3.62 -11.32 16.15
CA TYR A 194 3.71 -12.27 15.04
C TYR A 194 4.36 -13.60 15.44
N HIS A 195 4.92 -13.70 16.67
CA HIS A 195 5.64 -14.91 17.09
C HIS A 195 4.69 -16.01 17.53
N GLN A 196 3.98 -15.75 18.63
CA GLN A 196 3.17 -16.78 19.28
C GLN A 196 2.07 -17.37 18.38
N PRO A 197 1.28 -16.57 17.64
CA PRO A 197 0.23 -17.11 16.78
C PRO A 197 0.73 -17.90 15.58
N LEU A 198 2.00 -17.73 15.17
CA LEU A 198 2.59 -18.38 13.99
C LEU A 198 3.52 -19.55 14.31
N LEU A 199 3.65 -19.99 15.58
CA LEU A 199 4.54 -21.09 15.96
C LEU A 199 4.28 -22.40 15.20
N GLY A 200 3.08 -22.66 14.72
CA GLY A 200 2.73 -23.85 13.94
C GLY A 200 2.67 -23.66 12.43
N ALA A 201 3.03 -22.46 11.92
CA ALA A 201 2.83 -22.06 10.53
C ALA A 201 4.05 -22.32 9.63
N ASN A 202 4.80 -23.38 9.88
CA ASN A 202 6.03 -23.69 9.13
C ASN A 202 5.80 -23.96 7.63
N LYS A 203 4.60 -24.38 7.25
CA LYS A 203 4.26 -24.63 5.84
C LYS A 203 4.08 -23.33 5.05
N GLU A 204 3.67 -22.29 5.73
CA GLU A 204 3.44 -20.96 5.20
C GLU A 204 4.73 -20.11 5.15
N PHE A 205 5.88 -20.71 5.52
CA PHE A 205 7.23 -20.13 5.48
C PHE A 205 8.18 -21.07 4.71
N PRO A 206 8.06 -21.15 3.36
CA PRO A 206 8.72 -22.18 2.55
C PRO A 206 10.25 -22.21 2.62
N ASP A 207 10.89 -21.11 2.94
CA ASP A 207 12.35 -20.98 3.12
C ASP A 207 12.77 -20.83 4.59
N ASP A 208 11.89 -21.22 5.51
CA ASP A 208 12.07 -21.15 6.95
C ASP A 208 12.11 -19.72 7.54
N VAL A 209 11.94 -18.68 6.74
CA VAL A 209 12.05 -17.25 7.15
C VAL A 209 10.90 -16.40 6.61
N HIS A 210 10.62 -16.52 5.31
CA HIS A 210 9.71 -15.62 4.62
C HIS A 210 8.34 -16.25 4.44
N PRO A 211 7.28 -15.51 4.80
CA PRO A 211 5.92 -15.99 4.58
C PRO A 211 5.59 -15.99 3.08
N ASP A 212 4.89 -17.02 2.64
CA ASP A 212 4.18 -17.01 1.36
C ASP A 212 2.92 -16.14 1.43
N ASP A 213 2.07 -16.19 0.40
CA ASP A 213 0.81 -15.43 0.36
C ASP A 213 -0.13 -15.76 1.52
N VAL A 214 -0.14 -17.02 1.98
CA VAL A 214 -0.99 -17.47 3.09
C VAL A 214 -0.41 -17.00 4.42
N GLY A 215 0.90 -17.18 4.64
CA GLY A 215 1.60 -16.68 5.81
C GLY A 215 1.45 -15.16 5.97
N SER A 216 1.59 -14.43 4.87
CA SER A 216 1.35 -12.98 4.85
C SER A 216 -0.11 -12.60 5.16
N ALA A 217 -1.09 -13.41 4.73
CA ALA A 217 -2.48 -13.20 5.09
C ALA A 217 -2.75 -13.43 6.59
N LEU A 218 -2.09 -14.42 7.19
CA LEU A 218 -2.15 -14.64 8.65
C LEU A 218 -1.56 -13.44 9.40
N MET A 219 -0.39 -12.95 8.98
CA MET A 219 0.23 -11.74 9.56
C MET A 219 -0.68 -10.53 9.43
N ALA A 220 -1.26 -10.32 8.27
CA ALA A 220 -2.20 -9.20 8.03
C ALA A 220 -3.42 -9.27 8.95
N LYS A 221 -3.97 -10.46 9.20
CA LYS A 221 -5.09 -10.65 10.12
C LYS A 221 -4.69 -10.33 11.57
N ILE A 222 -3.50 -10.72 12.00
CA ILE A 222 -2.98 -10.40 13.34
C ILE A 222 -2.82 -8.88 13.51
N ALA A 223 -2.20 -8.20 12.53
CA ALA A 223 -2.06 -6.75 12.54
C ALA A 223 -3.42 -6.04 12.56
N TYR A 224 -4.33 -6.46 11.69
CA TYR A 224 -5.70 -5.93 11.63
C TYR A 224 -6.42 -6.06 12.98
N GLN A 225 -6.38 -7.24 13.60
CA GLN A 225 -7.02 -7.46 14.89
C GLN A 225 -6.44 -6.52 15.96
N LYS A 226 -5.11 -6.41 16.06
CA LYS A 226 -4.46 -5.52 17.03
C LYS A 226 -4.82 -4.06 16.79
N ILE A 227 -4.84 -3.59 15.54
CA ILE A 227 -5.24 -2.23 15.21
C ILE A 227 -6.72 -2.00 15.58
N LYS A 228 -7.60 -2.94 15.27
CA LYS A 228 -9.03 -2.84 15.62
C LYS A 228 -9.29 -2.82 17.11
N GLU A 229 -8.52 -3.58 17.91
CA GLU A 229 -8.61 -3.57 19.37
C GLU A 229 -8.19 -2.24 19.99
N THR A 230 -7.20 -1.57 19.39
CA THR A 230 -6.57 -0.38 19.95
C THR A 230 -7.09 0.92 19.36
N GLN A 231 -7.61 0.92 18.13
CA GLN A 231 -8.21 2.09 17.48
C GLN A 231 -9.72 2.11 17.74
N VAL A 232 -10.10 2.58 18.92
CA VAL A 232 -11.46 2.45 19.48
C VAL A 232 -12.40 3.63 19.18
N ILE A 233 -11.90 4.72 18.58
CA ILE A 233 -12.71 5.91 18.32
C ILE A 233 -13.85 5.59 17.34
N GLN A 234 -15.07 5.84 17.78
CA GLN A 234 -16.27 5.79 16.96
C GLN A 234 -16.77 7.21 16.70
N PRO A 235 -16.90 7.62 15.42
CA PRO A 235 -17.35 8.96 15.09
C PRO A 235 -18.84 9.16 15.43
N HIS A 236 -19.14 10.31 16.02
CA HIS A 236 -20.48 10.84 16.21
C HIS A 236 -20.47 12.32 15.82
N ILE A 237 -21.30 12.70 14.87
CA ILE A 237 -21.34 14.04 14.29
C ILE A 237 -22.77 14.58 14.32
N PHE A 238 -22.93 15.81 14.79
CA PHE A 238 -24.18 16.55 14.73
C PHE A 238 -23.98 17.81 13.88
N VAL A 239 -24.80 18.00 12.86
CA VAL A 239 -24.74 19.17 11.98
C VAL A 239 -26.03 19.96 12.07
N SER A 240 -25.96 21.25 12.42
CA SER A 240 -27.08 22.16 12.34
C SER A 240 -27.13 22.76 10.92
N LYS A 241 -28.19 22.61 10.20
CA LYS A 241 -28.36 23.04 8.81
C LYS A 241 -27.38 22.33 7.86
N GLY A 242 -27.48 21.04 7.75
CA GLY A 242 -26.68 20.24 6.83
C GLY A 242 -26.98 18.75 6.93
N SER A 243 -26.39 17.95 6.07
CA SER A 243 -26.53 16.49 6.08
C SER A 243 -25.25 15.83 6.58
N VAL A 244 -25.38 14.77 7.37
CA VAL A 244 -24.29 13.85 7.68
C VAL A 244 -24.27 12.82 6.55
N GLU A 245 -23.26 12.90 5.66
CA GLU A 245 -23.20 11.97 4.53
C GLU A 245 -22.48 10.66 4.87
N LYS A 246 -21.49 10.71 5.77
CA LYS A 246 -20.72 9.54 6.22
C LYS A 246 -20.19 9.74 7.63
N GLU A 247 -19.82 8.65 8.29
CA GLU A 247 -19.42 8.59 9.70
C GLU A 247 -18.30 9.55 10.15
N SER A 248 -17.51 10.13 9.26
CA SER A 248 -16.42 11.05 9.59
C SER A 248 -16.37 12.33 8.73
N ILE A 249 -17.42 12.62 7.97
CA ILE A 249 -17.55 13.82 7.13
C ILE A 249 -18.78 14.61 7.53
N ALA A 250 -18.60 15.89 7.81
CA ALA A 250 -19.68 16.85 8.01
C ALA A 250 -19.71 17.82 6.83
N VAL A 251 -20.88 17.97 6.19
CA VAL A 251 -21.14 19.00 5.21
C VAL A 251 -22.01 20.06 5.83
N VAL A 252 -21.52 21.29 5.93
CA VAL A 252 -22.23 22.42 6.56
C VAL A 252 -22.47 23.55 5.59
N GLU A 253 -23.58 24.28 5.75
CA GLU A 253 -23.78 25.56 5.09
C GLU A 253 -22.81 26.60 5.66
N LYS A 254 -22.38 27.58 4.88
CA LYS A 254 -21.52 28.67 5.35
C LYS A 254 -22.16 29.39 6.55
N GLY A 255 -21.43 29.51 7.64
CA GLY A 255 -21.93 30.02 8.89
C GLY A 255 -22.73 29.00 9.72
N GLY A 256 -22.79 27.75 9.31
CA GLY A 256 -23.40 26.66 10.06
C GLY A 256 -22.59 26.23 11.29
N THR A 257 -23.11 25.27 12.02
CA THR A 257 -22.45 24.69 13.20
C THR A 257 -22.29 23.19 13.02
N VAL A 258 -21.15 22.66 13.39
CA VAL A 258 -20.91 21.21 13.49
C VAL A 258 -20.42 20.87 14.89
N THR A 259 -20.90 19.75 15.42
CA THR A 259 -20.46 19.23 16.70
C THR A 259 -20.00 17.79 16.52
N PHE A 260 -18.76 17.52 16.84
CA PHE A 260 -18.20 16.18 16.93
C PHE A 260 -18.27 15.72 18.37
N SER A 261 -18.83 14.54 18.59
CA SER A 261 -18.99 13.94 19.92
C SER A 261 -18.63 12.45 19.86
N PRO A 262 -17.37 12.11 19.51
CA PRO A 262 -16.97 10.72 19.32
C PRO A 262 -17.05 9.90 20.60
N GLN A 263 -17.08 8.59 20.43
CA GLN A 263 -17.00 7.62 21.51
C GLN A 263 -15.57 7.04 21.58
N PRO A 264 -15.11 6.61 22.77
CA PRO A 264 -15.82 6.50 24.06
C PRO A 264 -16.01 7.84 24.77
N GLU A 265 -16.81 7.86 25.84
CA GLU A 265 -17.11 9.10 26.59
C GLU A 265 -16.07 9.46 27.66
N ASP A 266 -15.33 8.50 28.11
CA ASP A 266 -14.27 8.61 29.10
C ASP A 266 -12.91 9.04 28.49
N GLY A 267 -11.87 9.04 29.31
CA GLY A 267 -10.50 9.32 28.91
C GLY A 267 -10.22 10.79 28.55
N ASN A 268 -9.03 11.00 28.02
CA ASN A 268 -8.57 12.33 27.61
C ASN A 268 -8.64 12.48 26.10
N TRP A 269 -9.09 13.63 25.65
CA TRP A 269 -9.25 13.94 24.24
C TRP A 269 -8.52 15.20 23.86
N ILE A 270 -7.84 15.17 22.71
CA ILE A 270 -7.20 16.33 22.08
C ILE A 270 -7.64 16.36 20.62
N TRP A 271 -8.07 17.54 20.18
CA TRP A 271 -8.34 17.82 18.78
C TRP A 271 -7.21 18.65 18.19
N LYS A 272 -6.78 18.30 17.00
CA LYS A 272 -5.90 19.10 16.15
C LYS A 272 -6.60 19.39 14.83
N GLY A 273 -6.40 20.58 14.26
CA GLY A 273 -7.07 21.01 13.04
C GLY A 273 -6.22 21.97 12.21
N PRO A 274 -6.83 22.62 11.21
CA PRO A 274 -6.17 23.65 10.40
C PRO A 274 -5.61 24.79 11.25
N ASP A 275 -4.65 25.53 10.71
CA ASP A 275 -4.08 26.76 11.30
C ASP A 275 -3.55 26.57 12.75
N ASN A 276 -2.90 25.43 13.01
CA ASN A 276 -2.42 25.04 14.35
C ASN A 276 -3.52 24.94 15.41
N PHE A 277 -4.78 24.78 14.98
CA PHE A 277 -5.89 24.58 15.91
C PHE A 277 -5.60 23.37 16.80
N ALA A 278 -5.73 23.56 18.11
CA ALA A 278 -5.68 22.50 19.10
C ALA A 278 -6.60 22.85 20.28
N ILE A 279 -7.38 21.87 20.72
CA ILE A 279 -8.27 22.01 21.88
C ILE A 279 -8.40 20.68 22.62
N ASP A 280 -8.50 20.75 23.93
CA ASP A 280 -8.77 19.61 24.80
C ASP A 280 -10.27 19.38 24.94
N GLY A 281 -10.65 18.12 25.16
CA GLY A 281 -12.02 17.73 25.45
C GLY A 281 -12.61 16.85 24.33
N ARG A 282 -13.57 16.00 24.73
CA ARG A 282 -14.20 15.04 23.82
C ARG A 282 -15.05 15.71 22.74
N VAL A 283 -15.82 16.70 23.13
CA VAL A 283 -16.75 17.38 22.22
C VAL A 283 -16.07 18.59 21.59
N LEU A 284 -15.97 18.56 20.26
CA LEU A 284 -15.55 19.70 19.46
C LEU A 284 -16.77 20.34 18.82
N LYS A 285 -17.09 21.58 19.20
CA LYS A 285 -18.12 22.39 18.57
C LYS A 285 -17.50 23.50 17.75
N LEU A 286 -17.76 23.51 16.45
CA LEU A 286 -17.36 24.57 15.54
C LEU A 286 -18.59 25.38 15.16
N GLU A 287 -18.60 26.66 15.52
CA GLU A 287 -19.69 27.59 15.23
C GLU A 287 -19.29 28.55 14.13
N ASN A 288 -20.29 29.02 13.37
CA ASN A 288 -20.06 29.98 12.28
C ASN A 288 -18.96 29.51 11.31
N VAL A 289 -19.04 28.24 10.93
CA VAL A 289 -18.04 27.61 10.06
C VAL A 289 -17.99 28.33 8.73
N LYS A 290 -16.89 29.03 8.48
CA LYS A 290 -16.65 29.75 7.22
C LYS A 290 -15.78 28.97 6.25
N GLN A 291 -14.98 28.05 6.77
CA GLN A 291 -14.03 27.22 6.01
C GLN A 291 -14.04 25.80 6.55
N GLY A 292 -13.80 24.84 5.66
CA GLY A 292 -13.69 23.44 5.99
C GLY A 292 -12.32 23.07 6.55
N GLY A 293 -12.06 21.77 6.67
CA GLY A 293 -10.76 21.28 7.10
C GLY A 293 -10.79 19.86 7.64
N ILE A 294 -9.60 19.31 7.88
CA ILE A 294 -9.41 18.02 8.52
C ILE A 294 -9.13 18.26 10.01
N TYR A 295 -9.95 17.66 10.85
CA TYR A 295 -9.79 17.67 12.30
C TYR A 295 -9.42 16.27 12.77
N THR A 296 -8.29 16.16 13.47
CA THR A 296 -7.79 14.88 14.00
C THR A 296 -8.13 14.81 15.50
N ALA A 297 -8.91 13.80 15.87
CA ALA A 297 -9.16 13.45 17.24
C ALA A 297 -8.12 12.47 17.76
N ILE A 298 -7.53 12.74 18.88
CA ILE A 298 -6.61 11.87 19.61
C ILE A 298 -7.24 11.57 20.97
N TYR A 299 -7.51 10.29 21.19
CA TYR A 299 -8.05 9.79 22.46
C TYR A 299 -6.96 9.06 23.23
N THR A 300 -6.94 9.25 24.54
CA THR A 300 -6.07 8.51 25.47
C THR A 300 -6.93 7.99 26.62
N ASP A 301 -6.96 6.67 26.79
CA ASP A 301 -7.70 6.05 27.89
C ASP A 301 -6.98 6.22 29.25
N ASN A 302 -7.61 5.75 30.32
CA ASN A 302 -7.06 5.85 31.68
C ASN A 302 -5.80 4.98 31.90
N ALA A 303 -5.53 4.03 31.00
CA ALA A 303 -4.32 3.21 31.01
C ALA A 303 -3.19 3.83 30.18
N GLY A 304 -3.41 4.96 29.52
CA GLY A 304 -2.47 5.62 28.63
C GLY A 304 -2.49 5.10 27.19
N SER A 305 -3.43 4.21 26.83
CA SER A 305 -3.57 3.70 25.46
C SER A 305 -4.16 4.77 24.55
N ARG A 306 -3.59 4.89 23.34
CA ARG A 306 -3.95 5.96 22.39
C ARG A 306 -4.70 5.44 21.19
N SER A 307 -5.65 6.22 20.71
CA SER A 307 -6.40 5.99 19.48
C SER A 307 -6.51 7.31 18.69
N ILE A 308 -6.64 7.21 17.36
CA ILE A 308 -6.66 8.38 16.48
C ILE A 308 -7.72 8.24 15.39
N ALA A 309 -8.42 9.33 15.07
CA ALA A 309 -9.35 9.36 13.95
C ALA A 309 -9.36 10.74 13.30
N ASN A 310 -9.54 10.76 11.98
CA ASN A 310 -9.69 11.99 11.21
C ASN A 310 -11.16 12.25 10.89
N PHE A 311 -11.55 13.52 10.97
CA PHE A 311 -12.88 14.03 10.63
C PHE A 311 -12.73 15.16 9.62
N VAL A 312 -13.65 15.26 8.67
CA VAL A 312 -13.68 16.34 7.68
C VAL A 312 -14.87 17.25 7.93
N VAL A 313 -14.63 18.53 7.88
CA VAL A 313 -15.67 19.55 7.70
C VAL A 313 -15.55 20.08 6.27
N SER A 314 -16.65 20.08 5.52
CA SER A 314 -16.76 20.71 4.21
C SER A 314 -17.84 21.78 4.27
N VAL A 315 -17.56 22.95 3.68
CA VAL A 315 -18.55 24.03 3.53
C VAL A 315 -19.19 23.91 2.17
N LYS A 316 -20.51 23.97 2.12
CA LYS A 316 -21.29 23.81 0.90
C LYS A 316 -21.11 25.02 -0.02
N GLY A 317 -20.85 24.76 -1.30
CA GLY A 317 -20.74 25.79 -2.35
C GLY A 317 -19.36 26.44 -2.49
N GLU A 318 -18.35 26.00 -1.76
CA GLU A 318 -16.97 26.45 -1.97
C GLU A 318 -16.24 25.45 -2.90
N GLU A 319 -15.78 25.94 -4.06
CA GLU A 319 -14.95 25.15 -4.98
C GLU A 319 -13.49 25.18 -4.49
N GLY A 320 -12.85 24.02 -4.47
CA GLY A 320 -11.43 23.92 -4.14
C GLY A 320 -10.51 24.43 -5.26
N PRO A 321 -9.19 24.45 -5.02
CA PRO A 321 -8.21 24.93 -6.00
C PRO A 321 -8.31 24.19 -7.33
N VAL A 322 -8.26 24.92 -8.44
CA VAL A 322 -8.19 24.31 -9.78
C VAL A 322 -6.84 23.61 -9.93
N LEU A 323 -6.85 22.33 -10.23
CA LEU A 323 -5.66 21.51 -10.39
C LEU A 323 -5.39 21.22 -11.87
N ILE A 324 -4.14 21.39 -12.29
CA ILE A 324 -3.65 21.08 -13.62
C ILE A 324 -2.66 19.93 -13.52
N ALA A 325 -2.94 18.83 -14.23
CA ALA A 325 -2.06 17.66 -14.22
C ALA A 325 -0.76 17.95 -14.98
N ASN A 326 0.38 17.67 -14.34
CA ASN A 326 1.68 17.65 -14.98
C ASN A 326 2.45 16.40 -14.57
N VAL A 327 3.14 15.81 -15.53
CA VAL A 327 4.02 14.66 -15.32
C VAL A 327 5.42 14.98 -15.82
N LYS A 328 6.44 14.51 -15.12
CA LYS A 328 7.84 14.63 -15.50
C LYS A 328 8.34 13.24 -15.89
N ASP A 329 8.85 13.13 -17.12
CA ASP A 329 9.39 11.89 -17.67
C ASP A 329 10.80 11.56 -17.14
N MET A 330 11.35 10.42 -17.60
CA MET A 330 12.68 9.95 -17.22
C MET A 330 13.82 10.89 -17.70
N GLU A 331 13.58 11.66 -18.74
CA GLU A 331 14.50 12.68 -19.29
C GLU A 331 14.40 14.03 -18.55
N GLY A 332 13.53 14.11 -17.55
CA GLY A 332 13.35 15.31 -16.73
C GLY A 332 12.46 16.39 -17.37
N ARG A 333 11.69 16.05 -18.40
CA ARG A 333 10.82 17.00 -19.11
C ARG A 333 9.42 16.98 -18.53
N TRP A 334 8.89 18.15 -18.22
CA TRP A 334 7.50 18.30 -17.80
C TRP A 334 6.54 18.37 -18.98
N SER A 335 5.42 17.69 -18.88
CA SER A 335 4.31 17.75 -19.83
C SER A 335 2.97 17.85 -19.13
N LYS A 336 2.03 18.61 -19.72
CA LYS A 336 0.64 18.67 -19.24
C LYS A 336 -0.06 17.36 -19.61
N SER A 337 -0.17 16.45 -18.63
CA SER A 337 -0.82 15.17 -18.81
C SER A 337 -1.19 14.61 -17.44
N ASN A 338 -2.28 13.88 -17.37
CA ASN A 338 -2.63 13.02 -16.24
C ASN A 338 -2.37 11.55 -16.55
N PHE A 339 -1.68 11.26 -17.64
CA PHE A 339 -1.33 9.92 -18.06
C PHE A 339 0.15 9.85 -18.41
N ILE A 340 0.84 8.81 -17.93
CA ILE A 340 2.24 8.56 -18.27
C ILE A 340 2.50 7.07 -18.43
N ARG A 341 3.34 6.74 -19.42
CA ARG A 341 3.90 5.41 -19.64
C ARG A 341 5.34 5.39 -19.17
N VAL A 342 5.74 4.36 -18.48
CA VAL A 342 7.09 4.20 -17.95
C VAL A 342 7.54 2.74 -18.08
N ASN A 343 8.82 2.54 -18.39
CA ASN A 343 9.43 1.21 -18.38
C ASN A 343 9.71 0.76 -16.94
N PRO A 344 9.70 -0.55 -16.64
CA PRO A 344 10.13 -1.06 -15.35
C PRO A 344 11.54 -0.56 -15.00
N GLY A 345 11.74 -0.20 -13.75
CA GLY A 345 12.99 0.40 -13.25
C GLY A 345 13.13 1.90 -13.54
N GLY A 346 12.20 2.49 -14.30
CA GLY A 346 12.19 3.92 -14.58
C GLY A 346 11.78 4.79 -13.38
N SER A 347 11.91 6.10 -13.55
CA SER A 347 11.52 7.10 -12.55
C SER A 347 10.68 8.19 -13.21
N ILE A 348 9.59 8.59 -12.57
CA ILE A 348 8.70 9.67 -13.04
C ILE A 348 8.31 10.54 -11.85
N THR A 349 7.91 11.79 -12.13
CA THR A 349 7.31 12.64 -11.10
C THR A 349 5.89 13.05 -11.52
N LEU A 350 4.94 12.89 -10.61
CA LEU A 350 3.59 13.41 -10.73
C LEU A 350 3.52 14.74 -9.99
N GLY A 351 3.13 15.82 -10.67
CA GLY A 351 3.20 17.16 -10.10
C GLY A 351 1.98 18.00 -10.48
N PRO A 352 0.89 17.98 -9.70
CA PRO A 352 -0.22 18.86 -9.93
C PRO A 352 0.22 20.32 -9.75
N GLN A 353 -0.28 21.20 -10.61
CA GLN A 353 -0.10 22.64 -10.48
C GLN A 353 -1.43 23.33 -10.20
N THR A 354 -1.38 24.46 -9.53
CA THR A 354 -2.53 25.32 -9.25
C THR A 354 -2.08 26.77 -9.21
N GLU A 355 -2.98 27.67 -9.56
CA GLU A 355 -2.81 29.12 -9.40
C GLU A 355 -3.31 29.61 -8.04
N ALA A 356 -3.89 28.73 -7.23
CA ALA A 356 -4.32 29.10 -5.88
C ALA A 356 -3.14 29.57 -5.03
N THR A 357 -3.35 30.67 -4.31
CA THR A 357 -2.37 31.28 -3.41
C THR A 357 -2.73 30.97 -1.96
N GLY A 358 -1.73 30.93 -1.08
CA GLY A 358 -1.89 30.61 0.33
C GLY A 358 -1.35 29.24 0.70
N GLU A 359 -1.60 28.82 1.95
CA GLU A 359 -1.22 27.50 2.41
C GLU A 359 -2.10 26.42 1.77
N LEU A 360 -1.45 25.45 1.14
CA LEU A 360 -2.09 24.31 0.50
C LEU A 360 -1.58 23.02 1.16
N SER A 361 -2.47 22.14 1.52
CA SER A 361 -2.14 20.81 1.97
C SER A 361 -2.45 19.78 0.88
N TRP A 362 -1.61 18.75 0.79
CA TRP A 362 -1.66 17.74 -0.23
C TRP A 362 -1.79 16.36 0.38
N SER A 363 -2.56 15.51 -0.24
CA SER A 363 -2.70 14.12 0.14
C SER A 363 -2.80 13.26 -1.10
N TRP A 364 -1.93 12.26 -1.20
CA TRP A 364 -1.93 11.30 -2.30
C TRP A 364 -2.39 9.93 -1.81
N SER A 365 -3.04 9.21 -2.70
CA SER A 365 -3.30 7.79 -2.59
C SER A 365 -3.03 7.12 -3.93
N GLY A 366 -2.65 5.86 -3.93
CA GLY A 366 -2.31 5.14 -5.14
C GLY A 366 -2.18 3.63 -4.92
N PRO A 367 -1.72 2.91 -5.96
CA PRO A 367 -1.48 1.47 -5.88
C PRO A 367 -0.53 1.10 -4.75
N ASP A 368 -0.64 -0.14 -4.29
CA ASP A 368 0.22 -0.71 -3.23
C ASP A 368 0.22 0.12 -1.92
N GLY A 369 -0.95 0.72 -1.59
CA GLY A 369 -1.08 1.56 -0.40
C GLY A 369 -0.26 2.86 -0.46
N PHE A 370 0.16 3.29 -1.65
CA PHE A 370 0.91 4.54 -1.81
C PHE A 370 0.16 5.73 -1.21
N PHE A 371 0.85 6.51 -0.39
CA PHE A 371 0.39 7.84 0.00
C PHE A 371 1.58 8.82 0.15
N ALA A 372 1.31 10.10 0.05
CA ALA A 372 2.27 11.17 0.29
C ALA A 372 1.54 12.47 0.68
N GLY A 373 2.26 13.40 1.30
CA GLY A 373 1.74 14.70 1.74
C GLY A 373 2.38 15.89 1.03
N THR A 374 3.12 15.68 -0.05
CA THR A 374 3.80 16.73 -0.82
C THR A 374 3.05 17.04 -2.12
N ARG A 375 3.24 18.25 -2.69
CA ARG A 375 2.63 18.60 -3.97
C ARG A 375 3.10 17.67 -5.10
N GLU A 376 4.38 17.38 -5.14
CA GLU A 376 5.00 16.54 -6.14
C GLU A 376 5.43 15.22 -5.52
N VAL A 377 5.24 14.13 -6.24
CA VAL A 377 5.67 12.80 -5.82
C VAL A 377 6.50 12.16 -6.92
N THR A 378 7.66 11.63 -6.56
CA THR A 378 8.53 10.91 -7.48
C THR A 378 8.42 9.40 -7.20
N LEU A 379 8.05 8.66 -8.23
CA LEU A 379 8.05 7.21 -8.23
C LEU A 379 9.35 6.74 -8.85
N SER A 380 10.21 6.10 -8.07
CA SER A 380 11.53 5.63 -8.50
C SER A 380 11.53 4.10 -8.61
N THR A 381 12.34 3.58 -9.53
CA THR A 381 12.50 2.13 -9.74
C THR A 381 11.14 1.43 -9.88
N ILE A 382 10.28 2.00 -10.73
CA ILE A 382 8.88 1.59 -10.87
C ILE A 382 8.78 0.13 -11.28
N THR A 383 7.90 -0.60 -10.61
CA THR A 383 7.54 -1.99 -10.89
C THR A 383 6.11 -2.09 -11.43
N ALA A 384 5.73 -3.25 -11.94
CA ALA A 384 4.36 -3.50 -12.40
C ALA A 384 3.30 -3.30 -11.28
N ALA A 385 3.65 -3.55 -10.01
CA ALA A 385 2.76 -3.35 -8.87
C ALA A 385 2.41 -1.86 -8.63
N GLN A 386 3.24 -0.95 -9.13
CA GLN A 386 3.02 0.49 -9.02
C GLN A 386 2.26 1.07 -10.23
N ALA A 387 1.83 0.22 -11.18
CA ALA A 387 0.91 0.63 -12.23
C ALA A 387 -0.49 0.89 -11.65
N GLY A 388 -1.17 1.92 -12.14
CA GLY A 388 -2.54 2.22 -11.73
C GLY A 388 -2.82 3.71 -11.55
N GLU A 389 -3.85 4.00 -10.80
CA GLU A 389 -4.32 5.37 -10.56
C GLU A 389 -3.73 5.93 -9.27
N TYR A 390 -3.16 7.13 -9.39
CA TYR A 390 -2.68 7.95 -8.28
C TYR A 390 -3.57 9.16 -8.15
N THR A 391 -4.29 9.29 -7.05
CA THR A 391 -5.16 10.42 -6.79
C THR A 391 -4.51 11.36 -5.79
N VAL A 392 -4.38 12.64 -6.19
CA VAL A 392 -3.98 13.72 -5.31
C VAL A 392 -5.19 14.56 -4.93
N THR A 393 -5.31 14.89 -3.65
CA THR A 393 -6.26 15.86 -3.13
C THR A 393 -5.50 17.06 -2.61
N CYS A 394 -5.85 18.23 -3.12
CA CYS A 394 -5.38 19.53 -2.63
C CYS A 394 -6.46 20.14 -1.76
N THR A 395 -6.08 20.60 -0.57
CA THR A 395 -6.95 21.33 0.34
C THR A 395 -6.33 22.69 0.59
N ASP A 396 -7.09 23.76 0.36
CA ASP A 396 -6.64 25.12 0.64
C ASP A 396 -6.78 25.47 2.13
N SER A 397 -6.33 26.66 2.50
CA SER A 397 -6.42 27.15 3.88
C SER A 397 -7.87 27.29 4.39
N GLN A 398 -8.83 27.27 3.47
CA GLN A 398 -10.27 27.33 3.77
C GLN A 398 -10.91 25.94 3.87
N GLY A 399 -10.13 24.87 3.67
CA GLY A 399 -10.60 23.50 3.70
C GLY A 399 -11.35 23.06 2.44
N CYS A 400 -11.36 23.90 1.41
CA CYS A 400 -11.94 23.52 0.13
C CYS A 400 -11.03 22.55 -0.58
N GLN A 401 -11.59 21.50 -1.14
CA GLN A 401 -10.82 20.39 -1.70
C GLN A 401 -11.07 20.23 -3.19
N SER A 402 -9.99 19.95 -3.91
CA SER A 402 -10.03 19.44 -5.27
C SER A 402 -9.17 18.21 -5.41
N SER A 403 -9.60 17.27 -6.22
CA SER A 403 -8.84 16.04 -6.49
C SER A 403 -8.53 15.90 -7.97
N LEU A 404 -7.38 15.30 -8.26
CA LEU A 404 -6.89 15.02 -9.59
C LEU A 404 -6.29 13.61 -9.62
N THR A 405 -6.68 12.83 -10.63
CA THR A 405 -6.18 11.45 -10.78
C THR A 405 -5.19 11.39 -11.95
N PHE A 406 -4.05 10.77 -11.69
CA PHE A 406 -3.03 10.41 -12.68
C PHE A 406 -3.10 8.91 -12.93
N THR A 407 -2.93 8.50 -14.18
CA THR A 407 -2.80 7.10 -14.56
C THR A 407 -1.36 6.80 -14.94
N VAL A 408 -0.72 5.91 -14.21
CA VAL A 408 0.63 5.40 -14.47
C VAL A 408 0.50 4.02 -15.11
N LYS A 409 0.97 3.88 -16.35
CA LYS A 409 1.04 2.60 -17.05
C LYS A 409 2.48 2.15 -17.13
N VAL A 410 2.77 1.02 -16.50
CA VAL A 410 4.10 0.39 -16.60
C VAL A 410 4.10 -0.50 -17.84
N GLU A 411 4.93 -0.14 -18.82
CA GLU A 411 5.12 -0.94 -20.03
C GLU A 411 6.17 -2.00 -19.75
N GLY A 412 5.71 -3.18 -19.33
CA GLY A 412 6.58 -4.34 -19.40
C GLY A 412 6.98 -4.58 -20.86
N LYS A 413 8.25 -4.83 -21.14
CA LYS A 413 8.63 -5.50 -22.37
C LYS A 413 7.96 -6.87 -22.26
N VAL A 414 6.79 -7.01 -22.86
CA VAL A 414 6.20 -8.33 -23.07
C VAL A 414 7.16 -9.00 -24.05
N VAL A 415 8.16 -9.67 -23.52
CA VAL A 415 8.91 -10.65 -24.28
C VAL A 415 7.94 -11.83 -24.39
N CYS A 416 7.17 -11.85 -25.46
CA CYS A 416 6.42 -13.05 -25.78
C CYS A 416 7.46 -14.16 -25.92
N PRO A 417 7.41 -15.21 -25.10
CA PRO A 417 8.34 -16.31 -25.25
C PRO A 417 8.14 -16.94 -26.62
N ASP A 418 9.23 -17.37 -27.26
CA ASP A 418 9.13 -18.13 -28.49
C ASP A 418 8.33 -19.40 -28.20
N LEU A 419 7.22 -19.57 -28.91
CA LEU A 419 6.40 -20.77 -28.80
C LEU A 419 7.08 -21.90 -29.55
N ILE A 420 7.42 -22.97 -28.85
CA ILE A 420 7.94 -24.21 -29.43
C ILE A 420 6.81 -25.22 -29.44
N SER A 421 6.41 -25.65 -30.64
CA SER A 421 5.33 -26.62 -30.78
C SER A 421 5.83 -28.05 -30.60
N TYR A 422 5.06 -28.84 -29.87
CA TYR A 422 5.23 -30.28 -29.77
C TYR A 422 3.91 -30.98 -30.09
N ILE A 423 3.98 -32.04 -30.89
CA ILE A 423 2.85 -32.90 -31.24
C ILE A 423 3.15 -34.31 -30.74
N ASN A 424 2.20 -34.93 -30.09
CA ASN A 424 2.28 -36.32 -29.66
C ASN A 424 1.37 -37.19 -30.53
N TYR A 425 2.02 -38.02 -31.35
CA TYR A 425 1.41 -39.10 -32.10
C TYR A 425 2.42 -40.26 -32.15
N GLY A 426 2.22 -41.25 -31.25
CA GLY A 426 3.20 -42.29 -30.99
C GLY A 426 4.50 -41.82 -30.33
N GLY A 427 4.47 -40.67 -29.66
CA GLY A 427 5.56 -39.97 -28.94
C GLY A 427 5.65 -38.49 -29.27
N TRP A 428 6.13 -37.68 -28.32
CA TRP A 428 6.27 -36.22 -28.46
C TRP A 428 7.39 -35.88 -29.46
N LYS A 429 7.06 -35.06 -30.45
CA LYS A 429 8.00 -34.55 -31.46
C LYS A 429 7.88 -33.03 -31.56
N GLN A 430 9.00 -32.34 -31.64
CA GLN A 430 9.05 -30.89 -31.88
C GLN A 430 8.80 -30.64 -33.39
N VAL A 431 7.54 -30.43 -33.73
CA VAL A 431 7.10 -30.20 -35.12
C VAL A 431 5.89 -29.26 -35.10
N THR A 432 5.65 -28.60 -36.23
CA THR A 432 4.49 -27.70 -36.43
C THR A 432 3.38 -28.35 -37.23
N GLU A 433 3.70 -29.47 -37.89
CA GLU A 433 2.77 -30.25 -38.71
C GLU A 433 3.02 -31.74 -38.55
N MET A 434 1.98 -32.56 -38.71
CA MET A 434 2.07 -34.01 -38.68
C MET A 434 0.95 -34.65 -39.48
N GLU A 435 1.30 -35.69 -40.23
CA GLU A 435 0.30 -36.52 -40.87
C GLU A 435 -0.19 -37.62 -39.93
N VAL A 436 -1.52 -37.72 -39.81
CA VAL A 436 -2.20 -38.70 -38.96
C VAL A 436 -3.30 -39.40 -39.72
N LYS A 437 -3.70 -40.59 -39.28
CA LYS A 437 -4.82 -41.30 -39.84
C LYS A 437 -6.15 -40.77 -39.26
N ALA A 438 -7.18 -40.74 -40.08
CA ALA A 438 -8.49 -40.35 -39.62
C ALA A 438 -8.97 -41.28 -38.48
N GLY A 439 -9.36 -40.70 -37.36
CA GLY A 439 -9.80 -41.40 -36.13
C GLY A 439 -8.72 -41.64 -35.09
N ASP A 440 -7.47 -41.29 -35.36
CA ASP A 440 -6.39 -41.35 -34.36
C ASP A 440 -6.42 -40.13 -33.42
N ASN A 441 -5.94 -40.33 -32.20
CA ASN A 441 -5.80 -39.28 -31.22
C ASN A 441 -4.44 -38.59 -31.36
N VAL A 442 -4.46 -37.26 -31.31
CA VAL A 442 -3.26 -36.42 -31.35
C VAL A 442 -3.31 -35.42 -30.19
N SER A 443 -2.20 -35.25 -29.49
CA SER A 443 -2.09 -34.22 -28.44
C SER A 443 -1.10 -33.13 -28.84
N PHE A 444 -1.42 -31.89 -28.54
CA PHE A 444 -0.57 -30.73 -28.74
C PHE A 444 -0.10 -30.22 -27.39
N GLY A 445 1.20 -29.97 -27.24
CA GLY A 445 1.78 -29.53 -25.96
C GLY A 445 2.91 -28.53 -26.17
N PRO A 446 2.61 -27.25 -26.38
CA PRO A 446 3.61 -26.23 -26.64
C PRO A 446 4.43 -25.87 -25.42
N HIS A 447 5.59 -25.25 -25.62
CA HIS A 447 6.40 -24.61 -24.59
C HIS A 447 6.47 -23.09 -24.79
N PRO A 448 6.69 -22.31 -23.73
CA PRO A 448 7.00 -22.70 -22.34
C PRO A 448 5.83 -23.37 -21.63
N SER A 449 6.10 -24.08 -20.54
CA SER A 449 5.05 -24.82 -19.77
C SER A 449 4.24 -23.93 -18.84
N ASN A 450 4.67 -22.70 -18.61
CA ASN A 450 4.03 -21.68 -17.78
C ASN A 450 3.26 -20.68 -18.66
N GLY A 451 2.23 -20.07 -18.12
CA GLY A 451 1.36 -19.09 -18.77
C GLY A 451 -0.07 -19.60 -18.97
N ASP A 452 -0.94 -18.69 -19.37
CA ASP A 452 -2.32 -18.99 -19.74
C ASP A 452 -2.37 -19.39 -21.20
N TRP A 453 -3.12 -20.44 -21.50
CA TRP A 453 -3.21 -21.02 -22.84
C TRP A 453 -4.65 -20.94 -23.32
N HIS A 454 -4.81 -20.59 -24.59
CA HIS A 454 -6.09 -20.64 -25.28
C HIS A 454 -5.90 -21.24 -26.65
N TRP A 455 -6.67 -22.27 -26.96
CA TRP A 455 -6.67 -22.97 -28.25
C TRP A 455 -7.97 -22.75 -28.96
N GLU A 456 -7.86 -22.44 -30.23
CA GLU A 456 -8.97 -22.46 -31.15
C GLU A 456 -8.63 -23.39 -32.32
N GLY A 457 -9.58 -24.18 -32.74
CA GLY A 457 -9.38 -25.17 -33.83
C GLY A 457 -10.61 -25.35 -34.72
N PRO A 458 -10.48 -26.17 -35.75
CA PRO A 458 -11.58 -26.48 -36.62
C PRO A 458 -12.79 -27.04 -35.88
N VAL A 459 -13.99 -26.85 -36.47
CA VAL A 459 -15.26 -27.37 -35.96
C VAL A 459 -15.60 -26.84 -34.54
N GLY A 460 -15.09 -25.64 -34.17
CA GLY A 460 -15.36 -25.02 -32.88
C GLY A 460 -14.60 -25.63 -31.69
N PHE A 461 -13.49 -26.31 -31.95
CA PHE A 461 -12.60 -26.78 -30.88
C PHE A 461 -12.06 -25.58 -30.09
N VAL A 462 -12.23 -25.62 -28.76
CA VAL A 462 -11.69 -24.63 -27.83
C VAL A 462 -11.11 -25.35 -26.61
N SER A 463 -9.96 -24.92 -26.11
CA SER A 463 -9.33 -25.45 -24.90
C SER A 463 -8.50 -24.37 -24.22
N ASP A 464 -8.57 -24.27 -22.87
CA ASP A 464 -7.74 -23.37 -22.06
C ASP A 464 -6.63 -24.13 -21.31
N ARG A 465 -6.35 -25.36 -21.71
CA ARG A 465 -5.26 -26.16 -21.14
C ARG A 465 -4.03 -26.04 -22.01
N ARG A 466 -2.83 -26.10 -21.39
CA ARG A 466 -1.58 -26.14 -22.12
C ARG A 466 -1.53 -27.30 -23.13
N GLU A 467 -2.00 -28.49 -22.75
CA GLU A 467 -2.10 -29.64 -23.61
C GLU A 467 -3.53 -29.81 -24.12
N ALA A 468 -3.69 -29.79 -25.41
CA ALA A 468 -4.95 -30.00 -26.11
C ALA A 468 -4.95 -31.36 -26.81
N ILE A 469 -6.06 -32.10 -26.73
CA ILE A 469 -6.22 -33.46 -27.31
C ILE A 469 -7.41 -33.47 -28.25
#